data_3b90fe82b9feaa7f77c85f12c2ecb950
#
_entry.id   3b90fe82b9feaa7f77c85f12c2ecb950
#
_cell.length_a   1.000
_cell.length_b   1.000
_cell.length_c   1.000
_cell.angle_alpha   90.00
_cell.angle_beta   90.00
_cell.angle_gamma   90.00
#
_symmetry.space_group_name_H-M   'P 1'
#
loop_
_entity.id
_entity.type
_entity.pdbx_description
1 polymer ?
#
loop_
_entity_poly.entity_id
_entity_poly.type
_entity_poly.pdbx_seq_one_letter_code
_entity_poly.pdbx_strand_id
1 'polypeptide(L)'
;GPCSAIKEGLYFGNSDCVIVYPADDFLNFDIIDKMYLAFKQKNDIVVASRFIQGGSMKGCPLIKSILVRFASTTLYFFSSIPVKDASNGFRLFSRRLLNTVTVESKIGFAYSLELLAKCNRLKFKIAEIPAQWEERSEGSSRFKIFKWLLQYLRWYFYGLATTWLKKDSKDVK
;
A
#
# COMPACT_ATOMS: atom_id res chain seq x y z
N GLY A 1 1.46 -14.39 -11.82
CA GLY A 1 0.62 -14.16 -10.64
C GLY A 1 0.25 -12.69 -10.48
N PRO A 2 -0.60 -12.31 -9.49
CA PRO A 2 -1.08 -10.93 -9.37
C PRO A 2 0.07 -9.91 -9.23
N CYS A 3 1.13 -10.23 -8.53
CA CYS A 3 2.28 -9.33 -8.37
C CYS A 3 2.94 -9.01 -9.72
N SER A 4 3.14 -10.00 -10.60
CA SER A 4 3.76 -9.77 -11.91
C SER A 4 2.88 -8.90 -12.81
N ALA A 5 1.56 -9.17 -12.85
CA ALA A 5 0.63 -8.39 -13.66
C ALA A 5 0.59 -6.91 -13.19
N ILE A 6 0.56 -6.68 -11.89
CA ILE A 6 0.57 -5.33 -11.33
C ILE A 6 1.90 -4.63 -11.64
N LYS A 7 3.04 -5.33 -11.50
CA LYS A 7 4.35 -4.76 -11.86
C LYS A 7 4.38 -4.29 -13.31
N GLU A 8 3.94 -5.13 -14.24
CA GLU A 8 3.85 -4.73 -15.65
C GLU A 8 2.99 -3.47 -15.81
N GLY A 9 1.80 -3.44 -15.19
CA GLY A 9 0.92 -2.27 -15.22
C GLY A 9 1.53 -1.00 -14.61
N LEU A 10 2.29 -1.12 -13.51
CA LEU A 10 2.95 0.01 -12.87
C LEU A 10 4.00 0.68 -13.76
N TYR A 11 4.72 -0.12 -14.54
CA TYR A 11 5.80 0.38 -15.42
C TYR A 11 5.34 0.61 -16.86
N PHE A 12 4.14 0.15 -17.21
CA PHE A 12 3.56 0.38 -18.53
C PHE A 12 3.07 1.84 -18.68
N GLY A 13 3.39 2.45 -19.83
CA GLY A 13 2.96 3.81 -20.13
C GLY A 13 3.78 4.93 -19.48
N ASN A 14 3.52 6.16 -19.87
CA ASN A 14 4.28 7.37 -19.53
C ASN A 14 3.44 8.39 -18.73
N SER A 15 2.33 7.96 -18.11
CA SER A 15 1.50 8.84 -17.29
C SER A 15 2.25 9.33 -16.04
N ASP A 16 1.93 10.52 -15.55
CA ASP A 16 2.54 11.14 -14.36
C ASP A 16 2.29 10.34 -13.07
N CYS A 17 1.20 9.59 -13.02
CA CYS A 17 0.87 8.70 -11.92
C CYS A 17 0.13 7.45 -12.42
N VAL A 18 0.13 6.41 -11.57
CA VAL A 18 -0.58 5.15 -11.82
C VAL A 18 -1.43 4.82 -10.61
N ILE A 19 -2.68 4.44 -10.83
CA ILE A 19 -3.58 3.97 -9.79
C ILE A 19 -3.75 2.46 -9.92
N VAL A 20 -3.50 1.73 -8.82
CA VAL A 20 -3.89 0.33 -8.70
C VAL A 20 -5.26 0.28 -8.03
N TYR A 21 -6.27 0.00 -8.82
CA TYR A 21 -7.66 -0.07 -8.40
C TYR A 21 -8.14 -1.53 -8.37
N PRO A 22 -8.75 -2.01 -7.26
CA PRO A 22 -9.32 -3.36 -7.21
C PRO A 22 -10.52 -3.46 -8.17
N ALA A 23 -10.49 -4.43 -9.08
CA ALA A 23 -11.55 -4.60 -10.09
C ALA A 23 -12.94 -4.95 -9.51
N ASP A 24 -12.98 -5.32 -8.27
CA ASP A 24 -14.16 -5.70 -7.50
C ASP A 24 -14.58 -4.67 -6.45
N ASP A 25 -14.00 -3.48 -6.50
CA ASP A 25 -14.37 -2.37 -5.63
C ASP A 25 -15.43 -1.49 -6.33
N PHE A 26 -16.62 -1.46 -5.79
CA PHE A 26 -17.75 -0.63 -6.27
C PHE A 26 -18.05 0.54 -5.34
N LEU A 27 -17.34 0.66 -4.22
CA LEU A 27 -17.63 1.62 -3.15
C LEU A 27 -16.80 2.90 -3.24
N ASN A 28 -15.70 2.88 -4.01
CA ASN A 28 -14.69 3.92 -3.94
C ASN A 28 -14.38 4.61 -5.28
N PHE A 29 -15.29 4.62 -6.23
CA PHE A 29 -15.08 5.35 -7.49
C PHE A 29 -14.89 6.85 -7.27
N ASP A 30 -15.62 7.42 -6.33
CA ASP A 30 -15.62 8.86 -6.01
C ASP A 30 -14.33 9.34 -5.36
N ILE A 31 -13.49 8.43 -4.81
CA ILE A 31 -12.22 8.85 -4.19
C ILE A 31 -11.06 8.94 -5.19
N ILE A 32 -11.21 8.45 -6.42
CA ILE A 32 -10.15 8.51 -7.45
C ILE A 32 -9.74 9.95 -7.71
N ASP A 33 -10.71 10.86 -7.87
CA ASP A 33 -10.45 12.28 -8.07
C ASP A 33 -9.76 12.91 -6.86
N LYS A 34 -10.18 12.53 -5.64
CA LYS A 34 -9.53 12.98 -4.40
C LYS A 34 -8.08 12.49 -4.31
N MET A 35 -7.82 11.25 -4.72
CA MET A 35 -6.45 10.70 -4.78
C MET A 35 -5.60 11.47 -5.80
N TYR A 36 -6.17 11.79 -6.98
CA TYR A 36 -5.47 12.59 -7.97
C TYR A 36 -5.20 14.01 -7.49
N LEU A 37 -6.15 14.66 -6.81
CA LEU A 37 -5.92 15.97 -6.19
C LEU A 37 -4.82 15.93 -5.13
N ALA A 38 -4.79 14.89 -4.30
CA ALA A 38 -3.71 14.69 -3.34
C ALA A 38 -2.34 14.48 -4.05
N PHE A 39 -2.30 13.75 -5.16
CA PHE A 39 -1.11 13.63 -6.00
C PHE A 39 -0.65 15.00 -6.54
N LYS A 40 -1.56 15.84 -7.01
CA LYS A 40 -1.25 17.21 -7.48
C LYS A 40 -0.63 18.08 -6.37
N GLN A 41 -0.85 17.75 -5.08
CA GLN A 41 -0.18 18.36 -3.93
C GLN A 41 1.24 17.80 -3.68
N LYS A 42 1.82 17.10 -4.67
CA LYS A 42 3.16 16.51 -4.66
C LYS A 42 3.31 15.34 -3.68
N ASN A 43 2.25 14.57 -3.45
CA ASN A 43 2.36 13.28 -2.79
C ASN A 43 2.77 12.19 -3.79
N ASP A 44 3.72 11.34 -3.42
CA ASP A 44 4.23 10.27 -4.28
C ASP A 44 3.47 8.96 -4.13
N ILE A 45 2.89 8.75 -2.95
CA ILE A 45 1.89 7.70 -2.72
C ILE A 45 0.65 8.32 -2.11
N VAL A 46 -0.52 7.92 -2.62
CA VAL A 46 -1.80 8.19 -1.97
C VAL A 46 -2.45 6.86 -1.65
N VAL A 47 -2.72 6.61 -0.38
CA VAL A 47 -3.28 5.36 0.13
C VAL A 47 -4.78 5.53 0.33
N ALA A 48 -5.59 4.64 -0.23
CA ALA A 48 -7.00 4.48 0.13
C ALA A 48 -7.07 3.78 1.50
N SER A 49 -7.37 4.52 2.56
CA SER A 49 -7.24 4.06 3.95
C SER A 49 -8.58 3.73 4.59
N ARG A 50 -8.66 2.54 5.17
CA ARG A 50 -9.83 2.05 5.92
C ARG A 50 -9.80 2.49 7.39
N PHE A 51 -8.66 3.01 7.87
CA PHE A 51 -8.38 3.20 9.29
C PHE A 51 -8.25 4.67 9.73
N ILE A 52 -8.51 5.60 8.82
CA ILE A 52 -8.66 7.02 9.13
C ILE A 52 -10.15 7.40 9.26
N GLN A 53 -10.43 8.58 9.78
CA GLN A 53 -11.81 9.10 9.88
C GLN A 53 -12.48 9.12 8.50
N GLY A 54 -13.68 8.55 8.41
CA GLY A 54 -14.42 8.37 7.15
C GLY A 54 -14.10 7.06 6.41
N GLY A 55 -13.06 6.33 6.82
CA GLY A 55 -12.77 4.99 6.31
C GLY A 55 -13.52 3.89 7.06
N SER A 56 -13.72 2.73 6.42
CA SER A 56 -14.38 1.58 7.05
C SER A 56 -13.88 0.24 6.51
N MET A 57 -13.99 -0.80 7.33
CA MET A 57 -13.74 -2.18 6.93
C MET A 57 -14.84 -3.07 7.53
N LYS A 58 -15.79 -3.53 6.70
CA LYS A 58 -16.95 -4.32 7.10
C LYS A 58 -16.83 -5.77 6.64
N GLY A 59 -17.41 -6.70 7.41
CA GLY A 59 -17.46 -8.13 7.05
C GLY A 59 -16.14 -8.89 7.10
N CYS A 60 -15.02 -8.24 7.44
CA CYS A 60 -13.71 -8.88 7.46
C CYS A 60 -13.64 -9.97 8.55
N PRO A 61 -13.14 -11.19 8.26
CA PRO A 61 -12.91 -12.21 9.26
C PRO A 61 -12.05 -11.66 10.42
N LEU A 62 -12.46 -11.95 11.67
CA LEU A 62 -11.89 -11.33 12.87
C LEU A 62 -10.35 -11.46 12.92
N ILE A 63 -9.83 -12.66 12.70
CA ILE A 63 -8.36 -12.91 12.73
C ILE A 63 -7.64 -12.05 11.67
N LYS A 64 -8.16 -12.00 10.45
CA LYS A 64 -7.60 -11.18 9.37
C LYS A 64 -7.64 -9.69 9.74
N SER A 65 -8.76 -9.23 10.31
CA SER A 65 -8.93 -7.85 10.76
C SER A 65 -7.92 -7.47 11.84
N ILE A 66 -7.75 -8.31 12.85
CA ILE A 66 -6.78 -8.11 13.94
C ILE A 66 -5.34 -8.03 13.38
N LEU A 67 -4.94 -8.99 12.57
CA LEU A 67 -3.59 -9.03 11.99
C LEU A 67 -3.28 -7.80 11.14
N VAL A 68 -4.21 -7.40 10.28
CA VAL A 68 -4.06 -6.24 9.40
C VAL A 68 -3.98 -4.94 10.20
N ARG A 69 -4.85 -4.76 11.20
CA ARG A 69 -4.82 -3.59 12.09
C ARG A 69 -3.57 -3.56 12.92
N PHE A 70 -3.18 -4.69 13.52
CA PHE A 70 -1.95 -4.80 14.31
C PHE A 70 -0.72 -4.41 13.49
N ALA A 71 -0.54 -5.00 12.31
CA ALA A 71 0.59 -4.69 11.44
C ALA A 71 0.61 -3.21 11.01
N SER A 72 -0.55 -2.64 10.66
CA SER A 72 -0.65 -1.23 10.26
C SER A 72 -0.38 -0.29 11.43
N THR A 73 -0.97 -0.56 12.61
CA THR A 73 -0.80 0.25 13.82
C THR A 73 0.66 0.23 14.31
N THR A 74 1.28 -0.94 14.33
CA THR A 74 2.69 -1.06 14.75
C THR A 74 3.64 -0.37 13.79
N LEU A 75 3.42 -0.44 12.47
CA LEU A 75 4.17 0.38 11.51
C LEU A 75 3.98 1.86 11.75
N TYR A 76 2.76 2.31 11.96
CA TYR A 76 2.47 3.73 12.22
C TYR A 76 3.19 4.27 13.45
N PHE A 77 3.18 3.53 14.58
CA PHE A 77 3.78 3.99 15.83
C PHE A 77 5.29 3.74 15.92
N PHE A 78 5.80 2.64 15.36
CA PHE A 78 7.19 2.22 15.53
C PHE A 78 8.07 2.41 14.29
N SER A 79 7.50 2.87 13.17
CA SER A 79 8.27 3.33 12.02
C SER A 79 7.89 4.79 11.71
N SER A 80 8.63 5.40 10.81
CA SER A 80 8.34 6.76 10.33
C SER A 80 7.30 6.79 9.21
N ILE A 81 6.62 5.67 8.92
CA ILE A 81 5.61 5.57 7.86
C ILE A 81 4.34 6.31 8.32
N PRO A 82 3.95 7.41 7.65
CA PRO A 82 2.90 8.30 8.14
C PRO A 82 1.49 7.86 7.73
N VAL A 83 1.21 6.54 7.66
CA VAL A 83 -0.09 6.01 7.26
C VAL A 83 -0.65 5.03 8.26
N LYS A 84 -1.96 5.09 8.49
CA LYS A 84 -2.70 4.20 9.38
C LYS A 84 -3.13 2.90 8.69
N ASP A 85 -3.14 2.86 7.34
CA ASP A 85 -3.45 1.65 6.57
C ASP A 85 -2.30 1.25 5.65
N ALA A 86 -1.30 0.60 6.20
CA ALA A 86 -0.17 0.09 5.44
C ALA A 86 -0.50 -1.13 4.57
N SER A 87 -1.67 -1.75 4.71
CA SER A 87 -2.01 -3.04 4.11
C SER A 87 -2.90 -2.97 2.88
N ASN A 88 -3.61 -1.85 2.66
CA ASN A 88 -4.49 -1.73 1.49
C ASN A 88 -3.67 -1.64 0.20
N GLY A 89 -4.09 -2.39 -0.82
CA GLY A 89 -3.47 -2.38 -2.15
C GLY A 89 -4.02 -1.31 -3.08
N PHE A 90 -5.15 -0.70 -2.76
CA PHE A 90 -5.70 0.41 -3.54
C PHE A 90 -4.87 1.67 -3.27
N ARG A 91 -4.05 2.04 -4.23
CA ARG A 91 -3.09 3.16 -4.11
C ARG A 91 -2.83 3.85 -5.44
N LEU A 92 -2.52 5.14 -5.35
CA LEU A 92 -1.90 5.90 -6.41
C LEU A 92 -0.39 5.99 -6.15
N PHE A 93 0.39 5.85 -7.20
CA PHE A 93 1.85 5.98 -7.20
C PHE A 93 2.30 7.02 -8.22
N SER A 94 3.20 7.93 -7.83
CA SER A 94 3.80 8.89 -8.77
C SER A 94 4.78 8.18 -9.72
N ARG A 95 4.88 8.67 -10.95
CA ARG A 95 5.89 8.20 -11.90
C ARG A 95 7.31 8.44 -11.37
N ARG A 96 7.51 9.53 -10.64
CA ARG A 96 8.77 9.84 -9.98
C ARG A 96 9.22 8.70 -9.06
N LEU A 97 8.34 8.21 -8.19
CA LEU A 97 8.64 7.08 -7.32
C LEU A 97 8.95 5.81 -8.14
N LEU A 98 8.10 5.48 -9.10
CA LEU A 98 8.25 4.27 -9.92
C LEU A 98 9.54 4.27 -10.75
N ASN A 99 10.02 5.43 -11.17
CA ASN A 99 11.30 5.57 -11.89
C ASN A 99 12.51 5.53 -10.93
N THR A 100 12.31 5.77 -9.64
CA THR A 100 13.39 5.79 -8.64
C THR A 100 13.62 4.41 -8.03
N VAL A 101 12.59 3.56 -7.92
CA VAL A 101 12.67 2.28 -7.22
C VAL A 101 12.32 1.11 -8.14
N THR A 102 12.96 -0.03 -7.88
CA THR A 102 12.60 -1.31 -8.51
C THR A 102 11.75 -2.13 -7.54
N VAL A 103 10.63 -2.68 -8.01
CA VAL A 103 9.79 -3.59 -7.22
C VAL A 103 10.44 -4.98 -7.19
N GLU A 104 10.91 -5.40 -6.01
CA GLU A 104 11.56 -6.69 -5.78
C GLU A 104 10.57 -7.80 -5.40
N SER A 105 9.39 -7.46 -4.90
CA SER A 105 8.35 -8.43 -4.54
C SER A 105 7.95 -9.29 -5.73
N LYS A 106 7.79 -10.60 -5.48
CA LYS A 106 7.50 -11.60 -6.52
C LYS A 106 6.12 -12.23 -6.37
N ILE A 107 5.50 -12.15 -5.21
CA ILE A 107 4.25 -12.84 -4.89
C ILE A 107 3.24 -11.95 -4.16
N GLY A 108 1.96 -12.25 -4.36
CA GLY A 108 0.85 -11.61 -3.67
C GLY A 108 0.77 -10.11 -3.93
N PHE A 109 0.41 -9.36 -2.90
CA PHE A 109 0.30 -7.90 -2.90
C PHE A 109 1.40 -7.22 -2.06
N ALA A 110 2.51 -7.92 -1.78
CA ALA A 110 3.60 -7.40 -0.97
C ALA A 110 4.29 -6.18 -1.61
N TYR A 111 4.22 -6.02 -2.94
CA TYR A 111 4.70 -4.82 -3.65
C TYR A 111 4.14 -3.51 -3.06
N SER A 112 2.92 -3.56 -2.56
CA SER A 112 2.23 -2.40 -2.01
C SER A 112 2.92 -1.91 -0.72
N LEU A 113 3.26 -2.83 0.19
CA LEU A 113 4.02 -2.50 1.39
C LEU A 113 5.49 -2.16 1.07
N GLU A 114 6.08 -2.84 0.07
CA GLU A 114 7.42 -2.53 -0.42
C GLU A 114 7.53 -1.09 -0.89
N LEU A 115 6.67 -0.69 -1.83
CA LEU A 115 6.69 0.68 -2.38
C LEU A 115 6.44 1.72 -1.28
N LEU A 116 5.56 1.44 -0.32
CA LEU A 116 5.31 2.30 0.82
C LEU A 116 6.57 2.48 1.68
N ALA A 117 7.25 1.37 2.01
CA ALA A 117 8.45 1.40 2.84
C ALA A 117 9.64 2.07 2.13
N LYS A 118 9.80 1.83 0.81
CA LYS A 118 10.82 2.49 -0.02
C LYS A 118 10.54 3.99 -0.17
N CYS A 119 9.29 4.38 -0.44
CA CYS A 119 8.86 5.77 -0.52
C CYS A 119 9.18 6.54 0.77
N ASN A 120 8.85 5.94 1.92
CA ASN A 120 9.14 6.52 3.22
C ASN A 120 10.66 6.67 3.45
N ARG A 121 11.47 5.67 3.09
CA ARG A 121 12.94 5.73 3.22
C ARG A 121 13.56 6.79 2.31
N LEU A 122 12.99 7.04 1.14
CA LEU A 122 13.37 8.12 0.23
C LEU A 122 12.90 9.50 0.72
N LYS A 123 12.12 9.56 1.81
CA LYS A 123 11.49 10.79 2.31
C LYS A 123 10.56 11.45 1.29
N PHE A 124 9.96 10.67 0.43
CA PHE A 124 8.93 11.10 -0.47
C PHE A 124 7.60 11.24 0.28
N LYS A 125 6.72 12.09 -0.22
CA LYS A 125 5.47 12.42 0.48
C LYS A 125 4.41 11.35 0.30
N ILE A 126 3.70 11.05 1.38
CA ILE A 126 2.64 10.05 1.43
C ILE A 126 1.39 10.70 2.04
N ALA A 127 0.24 10.45 1.43
CA ALA A 127 -1.07 10.89 1.93
C ALA A 127 -2.04 9.71 2.06
N GLU A 128 -3.10 9.89 2.85
CA GLU A 128 -4.21 8.95 2.97
C GLU A 128 -5.53 9.63 2.60
N ILE A 129 -6.38 8.89 1.89
CA ILE A 129 -7.77 9.28 1.59
C ILE A 129 -8.69 8.21 2.20
N PRO A 130 -9.78 8.58 2.89
CA PRO A 130 -10.68 7.61 3.49
C PRO A 130 -11.34 6.75 2.40
N ALA A 131 -11.35 5.44 2.64
CA ALA A 131 -11.94 4.46 1.74
C ALA A 131 -12.78 3.45 2.51
N GLN A 132 -13.80 2.92 1.86
CA GLN A 132 -14.65 1.87 2.39
C GLN A 132 -14.20 0.52 1.84
N TRP A 133 -14.29 -0.50 2.67
CA TRP A 133 -14.02 -1.87 2.25
C TRP A 133 -15.09 -2.80 2.85
N GLU A 134 -15.61 -3.68 2.02
CA GLU A 134 -16.57 -4.68 2.43
C GLU A 134 -16.15 -6.05 1.89
N GLU A 135 -16.23 -7.09 2.73
CA GLU A 135 -15.93 -8.46 2.28
C GLU A 135 -17.01 -8.88 1.29
N ARG A 136 -16.60 -9.57 0.25
CA ARG A 136 -17.53 -10.11 -0.75
C ARG A 136 -18.49 -11.10 -0.11
N SER A 137 -19.76 -11.03 -0.48
CA SER A 137 -20.79 -12.00 -0.06
C SER A 137 -20.61 -13.36 -0.72
N GLU A 138 -19.94 -13.42 -1.88
CA GLU A 138 -19.78 -14.63 -2.66
C GLU A 138 -18.30 -14.93 -2.99
N GLY A 139 -17.97 -16.22 -3.04
CA GLY A 139 -16.63 -16.70 -3.38
C GLY A 139 -15.69 -16.86 -2.19
N SER A 140 -14.65 -17.68 -2.36
CA SER A 140 -13.61 -17.86 -1.35
C SER A 140 -12.50 -16.82 -1.51
N SER A 141 -12.01 -16.28 -0.41
CA SER A 141 -10.86 -15.37 -0.42
C SER A 141 -9.63 -16.08 -0.99
N ARG A 142 -9.07 -15.56 -2.08
CA ARG A 142 -7.81 -16.03 -2.67
C ARG A 142 -6.58 -15.55 -1.91
N PHE A 143 -6.77 -14.84 -0.82
CA PHE A 143 -5.67 -14.30 -0.02
C PHE A 143 -5.04 -15.40 0.84
N LYS A 144 -3.92 -15.94 0.38
CA LYS A 144 -3.16 -17.02 1.05
C LYS A 144 -2.17 -16.39 2.04
N ILE A 145 -2.66 -16.00 3.23
CA ILE A 145 -1.87 -15.30 4.27
C ILE A 145 -0.53 -15.99 4.53
N PHE A 146 -0.56 -17.27 4.87
CA PHE A 146 0.67 -18.02 5.23
C PHE A 146 1.69 -18.11 4.09
N LYS A 147 1.22 -18.28 2.84
CA LYS A 147 2.10 -18.37 1.68
C LYS A 147 2.84 -17.06 1.40
N TRP A 148 2.22 -15.92 1.74
CA TRP A 148 2.76 -14.59 1.44
C TRP A 148 3.39 -13.92 2.66
N LEU A 149 3.22 -14.50 3.85
CA LEU A 149 3.62 -13.91 5.13
C LEU A 149 5.10 -13.47 5.14
N LEU A 150 6.00 -14.34 4.68
CA LEU A 150 7.44 -14.02 4.67
C LEU A 150 7.78 -12.79 3.83
N GLN A 151 7.08 -12.58 2.70
CA GLN A 151 7.27 -11.40 1.86
C GLN A 151 6.75 -10.13 2.55
N TYR A 152 5.62 -10.23 3.26
CA TYR A 152 5.12 -9.10 4.05
C TYR A 152 6.02 -8.78 5.23
N LEU A 153 6.51 -9.78 5.95
CA LEU A 153 7.45 -9.61 7.07
C LEU A 153 8.76 -8.96 6.62
N ARG A 154 9.29 -9.33 5.45
CA ARG A 154 10.48 -8.68 4.88
C ARG A 154 10.29 -7.16 4.79
N TRP A 155 9.19 -6.70 4.19
CA TRP A 155 8.95 -5.28 4.00
C TRP A 155 8.48 -4.57 5.27
N TYR A 156 7.81 -5.29 6.16
CA TYR A 156 7.48 -4.81 7.49
C TYR A 156 8.75 -4.45 8.27
N PHE A 157 9.71 -5.38 8.37
CA PHE A 157 10.98 -5.12 9.04
C PHE A 157 11.85 -4.11 8.29
N TYR A 158 11.76 -4.06 6.96
CA TYR A 158 12.42 -3.00 6.20
C TYR A 158 11.88 -1.60 6.58
N GLY A 159 10.58 -1.47 6.77
CA GLY A 159 9.95 -0.22 7.26
C GLY A 159 10.46 0.16 8.66
N LEU A 160 10.47 -0.77 9.60
CA LEU A 160 11.00 -0.56 10.96
C LEU A 160 12.50 -0.21 10.94
N ALA A 161 13.30 -0.90 10.14
CA ALA A 161 14.73 -0.66 10.03
C ALA A 161 15.06 0.76 9.54
N THR A 162 14.18 1.40 8.76
CA THR A 162 14.34 2.78 8.34
C THR A 162 14.48 3.70 9.55
N THR A 163 13.69 3.49 10.59
CA THR A 163 13.70 4.30 11.81
C THR A 163 14.74 3.78 12.82
N TRP A 164 14.71 2.50 13.15
CA TRP A 164 15.50 1.93 14.23
C TRP A 164 16.97 1.81 13.89
N LEU A 165 17.31 1.48 12.63
CA LEU A 165 18.69 1.39 12.17
C LEU A 165 19.15 2.62 11.39
N LYS A 166 18.33 3.70 11.39
CA LYS A 166 18.62 4.98 10.70
C LYS A 166 19.05 4.78 9.25
N LYS A 167 18.39 3.81 8.56
CA LYS A 167 18.64 3.54 7.14
C LYS A 167 18.14 4.70 6.29
N ASP A 168 18.91 5.10 5.29
CA ASP A 168 18.62 6.25 4.44
C ASP A 168 18.36 5.88 2.97
N SER A 169 18.28 6.90 2.13
CA SER A 169 17.98 6.75 0.69
C SER A 169 19.02 5.94 -0.08
N LYS A 170 20.28 5.88 0.39
CA LYS A 170 21.34 5.12 -0.28
C LYS A 170 21.11 3.62 -0.22
N ASP A 171 20.30 3.16 0.74
CA ASP A 171 19.94 1.75 0.90
C ASP A 171 18.71 1.34 0.04
N VAL A 172 18.19 2.22 -0.80
CA VAL A 172 17.01 1.94 -1.65
C VAL A 172 17.50 1.50 -3.04
N LYS A 173 16.92 0.38 -3.51
CA LYS A 173 17.13 -0.14 -4.88
C LYS A 173 15.86 -0.05 -5.68
#